data_533bd426ff11438909bb19b956acf1ec
#
_entry.id   533bd426ff11438909bb19b956acf1ec
#
_cell.length_a   1.000
_cell.length_b   1.000
_cell.length_c   1.000
_cell.angle_alpha   90.00
_cell.angle_beta   90.00
_cell.angle_gamma   90.00
#
_symmetry.space_group_name_H-M   'P 1'
#
loop_
_entity.id
_entity.type
_entity.pdbx_description
1 polymer ?
#
loop_
_entity_poly.entity_id
_entity_poly.type
_entity_poly.pdbx_seq_one_letter_code
_entity_poly.pdbx_strand_id
1 'polypeptide(L)' 'MRHAHFHIGLEFYTASGRWRCTDVGTRVIVAIPLNAAAASWYNGPPYAIAETVFDEDDLEGCSLDPDTVHAPLRPT' A
#
# COMPACT_ATOMS: atom_id res chain seq x y z
N MET A 1 -8.65 4.47 -2.10
CA MET A 1 -8.43 4.17 -3.54
C MET A 1 -9.23 2.96 -3.93
N ARG A 2 -9.57 2.87 -5.18
CA ARG A 2 -10.27 1.70 -5.71
C ARG A 2 -9.29 0.64 -6.16
N HIS A 3 -9.72 -0.60 -6.12
CA HIS A 3 -8.89 -1.72 -6.57
C HIS A 3 -8.35 -1.49 -7.99
N ALA A 4 -9.17 -0.92 -8.85
CA ALA A 4 -8.79 -0.69 -10.25
C ALA A 4 -7.62 0.28 -10.41
N HIS A 5 -7.31 1.06 -9.38
CA HIS A 5 -6.21 2.01 -9.42
C HIS A 5 -4.86 1.37 -9.11
N PHE A 6 -4.85 0.12 -8.65
CA PHE A 6 -3.62 -0.52 -8.23
C PHE A 6 -3.00 -1.33 -9.35
N HIS A 7 -1.69 -1.33 -9.39
CA HIS A 7 -0.91 -2.19 -10.28
C HIS A 7 0.39 -2.52 -9.58
N ILE A 8 1.02 -3.58 -10.01
CA ILE A 8 2.29 -4.00 -9.41
C ILE A 8 3.30 -2.88 -9.60
N GLY A 9 3.95 -2.51 -8.50
CA GLY A 9 4.92 -1.43 -8.49
C GLY A 9 4.36 -0.08 -8.05
N LEU A 10 3.05 0.06 -7.95
CA LEU A 10 2.45 1.31 -7.50
C LEU A 10 2.83 1.58 -6.05
N GLU A 11 3.30 2.79 -5.76
CA GLU A 11 3.53 3.23 -4.39
C GLU A 11 2.35 4.06 -3.93
N PHE A 12 1.93 3.83 -2.70
CA PHE A 12 0.77 4.51 -2.14
C PHE A 12 0.98 4.68 -0.64
N TYR A 13 0.07 5.40 0.00
CA TYR A 13 0.20 5.74 1.41
C TYR A 13 -1.01 5.29 2.19
N THR A 14 -0.77 4.89 3.44
CA THR A 14 -1.81 4.68 4.44
C THR A 14 -1.40 5.46 5.69
N ALA A 15 -2.24 5.41 6.72
CA ALA A 15 -1.89 6.02 8.00
C ALA A 15 -0.59 5.45 8.57
N SER A 16 -0.22 4.25 8.18
CA SER A 16 1.01 3.59 8.65
C SER A 16 2.26 4.02 7.89
N GLY A 17 2.11 4.70 6.76
CA GLY A 17 3.25 5.14 5.97
C GLY A 17 3.14 4.76 4.51
N ARG A 18 4.29 4.59 3.88
CA ARG A 18 4.36 4.33 2.44
C ARG A 18 4.46 2.84 2.16
N TRP A 19 3.82 2.42 1.09
CA TRP A 19 3.75 1.03 0.66
C TRP A 19 4.01 0.91 -0.83
N ARG A 20 4.39 -0.28 -1.25
CA ARG A 20 4.48 -0.62 -2.68
C ARG A 20 3.63 -1.85 -2.95
N CYS A 21 2.78 -1.77 -3.97
CA CYS A 21 1.96 -2.89 -4.39
C CYS A 21 2.83 -3.95 -5.05
N THR A 22 2.71 -5.19 -4.59
CA THR A 22 3.51 -6.30 -5.11
C THR A 22 2.68 -7.33 -5.87
N ASP A 23 1.36 -7.29 -5.71
CA ASP A 23 0.48 -8.20 -6.44
C ASP A 23 -0.93 -7.62 -6.44
N VAL A 24 -1.71 -7.99 -7.44
CA VAL A 24 -3.10 -7.54 -7.56
C VAL A 24 -3.96 -8.79 -7.78
N GLY A 25 -4.80 -9.07 -6.80
CA GLY A 25 -5.76 -10.15 -6.88
C GLY A 25 -7.07 -9.68 -7.48
N THR A 26 -8.07 -10.53 -7.44
CA THR A 26 -9.37 -10.21 -8.02
C THR A 26 -10.05 -9.06 -7.28
N ARG A 27 -9.95 -9.05 -5.95
CA ARG A 27 -10.60 -8.05 -5.10
C ARG A 27 -9.67 -7.44 -4.07
N VAL A 28 -8.44 -7.94 -3.99
CA VAL A 28 -7.47 -7.50 -2.99
C VAL A 28 -6.19 -7.13 -3.70
N ILE A 29 -5.31 -6.44 -2.98
CA ILE A 29 -3.95 -6.25 -3.42
C ILE A 29 -3.02 -6.75 -2.32
N VAL A 30 -1.76 -6.97 -2.68
CA VAL A 30 -0.72 -7.31 -1.73
C VAL A 30 0.33 -6.21 -1.82
N ALA A 31 0.87 -5.82 -0.69
CA ALA A 31 1.85 -4.73 -0.66
C ALA A 31 2.87 -4.94 0.46
N ILE A 32 3.98 -4.25 0.33
CA ILE A 32 5.03 -4.25 1.34
C ILE A 32 5.24 -2.83 1.84
N PRO A 33 5.55 -2.68 3.14
CA PRO A 33 5.85 -1.36 3.69
C PRO A 33 7.23 -0.89 3.25
N LEU A 34 7.37 0.40 2.98
CA LEU A 34 8.62 0.99 2.51
C LEU A 34 9.27 1.89 3.55
N ASN A 35 8.86 1.77 4.81
CA ASN A 35 9.14 2.81 5.77
C ASN A 35 10.48 2.69 6.49
N ALA A 36 11.19 1.59 6.45
CA ALA A 36 12.43 1.50 7.20
C ALA A 36 13.40 0.43 6.75
N ALA A 37 13.09 -0.31 5.72
CA ALA A 37 13.90 -1.45 5.35
C ALA A 37 15.07 -1.04 4.46
N ALA A 38 16.09 -1.86 4.42
CA ALA A 38 17.17 -1.70 3.46
C ALA A 38 16.62 -1.88 2.05
N ALA A 39 17.24 -1.20 1.09
CA ALA A 39 16.77 -1.26 -0.28
C ALA A 39 16.68 -2.69 -0.83
N SER A 40 17.61 -3.56 -0.42
CA SER A 40 17.60 -4.94 -0.88
C SER A 40 16.37 -5.72 -0.42
N TRP A 41 15.68 -5.25 0.63
CA TRP A 41 14.49 -5.92 1.12
C TRP A 41 13.31 -5.76 0.17
N TYR A 42 13.37 -4.77 -0.70
CA TYR A 42 12.30 -4.49 -1.65
C TYR A 42 12.49 -5.20 -2.98
N ASN A 43 13.62 -5.87 -3.15
CA ASN A 43 13.90 -6.60 -4.36
C ASN A 43 13.28 -7.99 -4.23
N GLY A 44 12.35 -8.27 -5.01
CA GLY A 44 11.71 -9.55 -4.93
C GLY A 44 11.20 -9.96 -6.27
N PRO A 45 10.33 -10.94 -6.35
CA PRO A 45 10.04 -11.97 -5.35
C PRO A 45 11.17 -13.01 -5.25
N PRO A 46 11.35 -13.62 -4.08
CA PRO A 46 10.63 -13.37 -2.85
C PRO A 46 11.18 -12.14 -2.13
N TYR A 47 10.33 -11.47 -1.35
CA TYR A 47 10.73 -10.30 -0.60
C TYR A 47 11.25 -10.69 0.77
N ALA A 48 12.26 -9.97 1.26
CA ALA A 48 12.78 -10.20 2.61
C ALA A 48 11.86 -9.59 3.67
N ILE A 49 10.89 -8.79 3.27
CA ILE A 49 9.93 -8.17 4.17
C ILE A 49 8.56 -8.79 3.93
N ALA A 50 7.79 -8.95 5.00
CA ALA A 50 6.49 -9.60 4.91
C ALA A 50 5.53 -8.81 4.03
N GLU A 51 4.82 -9.52 3.18
CA GLU A 51 3.78 -8.92 2.35
C GLU A 51 2.46 -8.93 3.10
N THR A 52 1.69 -7.86 2.93
CA THR A 52 0.41 -7.69 3.61
C THR A 52 -0.70 -7.63 2.57
N VAL A 53 -1.80 -8.34 2.86
CA VAL A 53 -2.97 -8.34 1.98
C VAL A 53 -3.89 -7.19 2.39
N PHE A 54 -4.30 -6.40 1.41
CA PHE A 54 -5.25 -5.30 1.59
C PHE A 54 -6.56 -5.68 0.93
N ASP A 55 -7.64 -5.71 1.69
CA ASP A 55 -8.96 -5.97 1.14
C ASP A 55 -9.64 -4.64 0.76
N GLU A 56 -10.89 -4.73 0.33
CA GLU A 56 -11.60 -3.55 -0.15
C GLU A 56 -11.74 -2.48 0.92
N ASP A 57 -11.94 -2.88 2.16
CA ASP A 57 -12.05 -1.92 3.26
C ASP A 57 -10.71 -1.23 3.51
N ASP A 58 -9.62 -1.96 3.41
CA ASP A 58 -8.30 -1.39 3.57
C ASP A 58 -7.97 -0.40 2.48
N LEU A 59 -8.45 -0.67 1.26
CA LEU A 59 -8.16 0.21 0.13
C LEU A 59 -8.78 1.59 0.30
N GLU A 60 -9.85 1.71 1.05
CA GLU A 60 -10.46 3.01 1.31
C GLU A 60 -9.53 3.93 2.08
N GLY A 61 -8.63 3.38 2.87
CA GLY A 61 -7.66 4.16 3.62
C GLY A 61 -6.37 4.46 2.87
N CYS A 62 -6.28 4.08 1.62
CA CYS A 62 -5.08 4.29 0.81
C CYS A 62 -5.19 5.57 -0.02
N SER A 63 -4.04 6.21 -0.26
CA SER A 63 -4.00 7.43 -1.07
C SER A 63 -2.65 7.52 -1.77
N LEU A 64 -2.65 8.21 -2.89
CA LEU A 64 -1.39 8.56 -3.57
C LEU A 64 -0.74 9.79 -2.95
N ASP A 65 -1.43 10.47 -2.05
CA ASP A 65 -0.98 11.69 -1.41
C ASP A 65 -0.88 11.46 0.09
N PRO A 66 0.32 11.54 0.68
CA PRO A 66 0.47 11.30 2.13
C PRO A 66 -0.36 12.26 2.98
N ASP A 67 -0.60 13.48 2.50
CA ASP A 67 -1.40 14.43 3.27
C ASP A 67 -2.85 14.02 3.33
N THR A 68 -3.34 13.34 2.32
CA THR A 68 -4.73 12.91 2.28
C THR A 68 -5.04 11.88 3.36
N VAL A 69 -4.10 10.99 3.65
CA VAL A 69 -4.35 9.95 4.66
C VAL A 69 -4.36 10.51 6.07
N HIS A 70 -3.86 11.72 6.26
CA HIS A 70 -3.92 12.38 7.57
C HIS A 70 -5.23 13.10 7.79
N ALA A 71 -6.06 13.15 6.80
CA ALA A 71 -7.29 13.92 6.87
C ALA A 71 -8.54 13.06 7.06
N PRO A 72 -8.47 11.74 7.15
CA PRO A 72 -9.70 10.94 7.18
C PRO A 72 -10.54 11.17 8.40
N LEU A 73 -9.93 11.65 9.47
CA LEU A 73 -10.66 11.86 10.71
C LEU A 73 -11.37 13.18 10.76
N ARG A 74 -11.12 14.03 9.79
CA ARG A 74 -11.80 15.30 9.79
C ARG A 74 -13.24 15.10 9.40
N PRO A 75 -14.13 15.70 10.11
CA PRO A 75 -15.53 15.61 9.74
C PRO A 75 -15.81 16.31 8.44
N THR A 76 -14.85 17.00 7.98
CA THR A 76 -14.98 17.81 6.78
C THR A 76 -16.03 18.84 6.87
#